data_c23376bc2b6e33fd12b95e8b29173532
#
_entry.id   c23376bc2b6e33fd12b95e8b29173532
#
_cell.length_a   1.000
_cell.length_b   1.000
_cell.length_c   1.000
_cell.angle_alpha   90.00
_cell.angle_beta   90.00
_cell.angle_gamma   90.00
#
_symmetry.space_group_name_H-M   'P 1'
#
loop_
_entity.id
_entity.type
_entity.pdbx_description
1 polymer ?
#
loop_
_entity_poly.entity_id
_entity_poly.type
_entity_poly.pdbx_seq_one_letter_code
_entity_poly.pdbx_strand_id
1 'polypeptide(L)'
;MIDHLSASQIQAYMDCSLKYKFSKIDQLPKPFKSSGLALGSAIHSAVEWLHRRWKQGEEVDLESVLNIFEADWYAQSLDEIRYSNGDTAEEMVTLGKDLLSVYYENAPRDGVLHAELPFRVPLTDRETGETLEIALDGTFDKIEAGDIVADLKTWSRTLSQDDLASNIQLTAYSYAYRMLFKTNPTLRFGVLLKTKTPQFKQFFSLRTDADHQSFFHLCKEVYNGIRKEVFFPNPSWKCKDCEYRQVCWFWKGKE
;
A
#
# COMPACT_ATOMS: atom_id res chain seq x y z
N MET A 1 -18.81 4.11 -13.64
CA MET A 1 -17.53 4.61 -14.17
C MET A 1 -16.68 5.00 -12.97
N ILE A 2 -15.38 4.72 -12.96
CA ILE A 2 -14.51 5.13 -11.82
C ILE A 2 -14.31 6.64 -11.87
N ASP A 3 -14.16 7.27 -10.69
CA ASP A 3 -13.98 8.72 -10.51
C ASP A 3 -12.54 9.10 -10.13
N HIS A 4 -11.71 8.12 -9.81
CA HIS A 4 -10.30 8.28 -9.48
C HIS A 4 -9.48 7.03 -9.78
N LEU A 5 -8.17 7.21 -9.89
CA LEU A 5 -7.17 6.15 -9.82
C LEU A 5 -6.38 6.29 -8.51
N SER A 6 -5.98 5.17 -7.94
CA SER A 6 -4.99 5.14 -6.85
C SER A 6 -3.84 4.20 -7.21
N ALA A 7 -2.71 4.31 -6.52
CA ALA A 7 -1.57 3.41 -6.74
C ALA A 7 -1.98 1.93 -6.62
N SER A 8 -2.82 1.61 -5.64
CA SER A 8 -3.34 0.25 -5.44
C SER A 8 -4.28 -0.21 -6.56
N GLN A 9 -5.08 0.69 -7.13
CA GLN A 9 -5.94 0.38 -8.28
C GLN A 9 -5.12 0.13 -9.54
N ILE A 10 -4.12 0.98 -9.80
CA ILE A 10 -3.19 0.82 -10.93
C ILE A 10 -2.48 -0.52 -10.83
N GLN A 11 -1.90 -0.83 -9.66
CA GLN A 11 -1.22 -2.10 -9.41
C GLN A 11 -2.18 -3.30 -9.58
N ALA A 12 -3.39 -3.21 -9.06
CA ALA A 12 -4.38 -4.29 -9.18
C ALA A 12 -4.78 -4.56 -10.64
N TYR A 13 -4.95 -3.51 -11.45
CA TYR A 13 -5.25 -3.63 -12.88
C TYR A 13 -4.09 -4.29 -13.63
N MET A 14 -2.86 -3.87 -13.37
CA MET A 14 -1.66 -4.44 -13.96
C MET A 14 -1.43 -5.90 -13.53
N ASP A 15 -1.65 -6.20 -12.27
CA ASP A 15 -1.51 -7.58 -11.76
C ASP A 15 -2.51 -8.53 -12.43
N CYS A 16 -3.78 -8.13 -12.52
CA CYS A 16 -4.82 -8.87 -13.23
C CYS A 16 -6.04 -7.96 -13.44
N SER A 17 -6.25 -7.48 -14.67
CA SER A 17 -7.38 -6.58 -14.99
C SER A 17 -8.75 -7.23 -14.75
N LEU A 18 -8.87 -8.56 -14.87
CA LEU A 18 -10.11 -9.28 -14.52
C LEU A 18 -10.37 -9.27 -13.00
N LYS A 19 -9.33 -9.44 -12.17
CA LYS A 19 -9.45 -9.31 -10.72
C LYS A 19 -9.86 -7.89 -10.33
N TYR A 20 -9.26 -6.89 -10.99
CA TYR A 20 -9.65 -5.49 -10.82
C TYR A 20 -11.15 -5.29 -11.13
N LYS A 21 -11.62 -5.82 -12.27
CA LYS A 21 -13.04 -5.77 -12.63
C LYS A 21 -13.93 -6.34 -11.54
N PHE A 22 -13.67 -7.56 -11.07
CA PHE A 22 -14.47 -8.20 -10.03
C PHE A 22 -14.52 -7.35 -8.75
N SER A 23 -13.38 -6.77 -8.34
CA SER A 23 -13.30 -6.05 -7.07
C SER A 23 -13.78 -4.61 -7.14
N LYS A 24 -13.58 -3.90 -8.26
CA LYS A 24 -13.80 -2.45 -8.36
C LYS A 24 -14.98 -2.05 -9.23
N ILE A 25 -15.24 -2.82 -10.29
CA ILE A 25 -16.35 -2.53 -11.21
C ILE A 25 -17.59 -3.32 -10.78
N ASP A 26 -17.46 -4.65 -10.66
CA ASP A 26 -18.59 -5.53 -10.32
C ASP A 26 -18.86 -5.56 -8.79
N GLN A 27 -17.91 -5.06 -7.98
CA GLN A 27 -17.98 -4.99 -6.52
C GLN A 27 -18.35 -6.34 -5.87
N LEU A 28 -17.83 -7.44 -6.42
CA LEU A 28 -18.08 -8.75 -5.86
C LEU A 28 -17.52 -8.85 -4.43
N PRO A 29 -18.28 -9.44 -3.50
CA PRO A 29 -17.81 -9.64 -2.15
C PRO A 29 -16.55 -10.51 -2.14
N LYS A 30 -15.62 -10.20 -1.26
CA LYS A 30 -14.44 -11.04 -1.01
C LYS A 30 -14.83 -12.12 -0.02
N PRO A 31 -14.71 -13.39 -0.38
CA PRO A 31 -15.11 -14.48 0.53
C PRO A 31 -14.16 -14.62 1.73
N PHE A 32 -12.96 -14.08 1.64
CA PHE A 32 -11.98 -14.10 2.72
C PHE A 32 -10.97 -12.96 2.58
N LYS A 33 -10.27 -12.67 3.67
CA LYS A 33 -9.11 -11.79 3.74
C LYS A 33 -7.85 -12.63 4.04
N SER A 34 -6.73 -12.40 3.37
CA SER A 34 -5.50 -13.13 3.73
C SER A 34 -4.97 -12.66 5.08
N SER A 35 -4.39 -13.58 5.87
CA SER A 35 -3.76 -13.28 7.15
C SER A 35 -2.69 -12.19 7.04
N GLY A 36 -1.91 -12.21 5.94
CA GLY A 36 -0.90 -11.19 5.68
C GLY A 36 -1.48 -9.79 5.45
N LEU A 37 -2.64 -9.68 4.80
CA LEU A 37 -3.33 -8.41 4.61
C LEU A 37 -3.96 -7.91 5.92
N ALA A 38 -4.57 -8.79 6.71
CA ALA A 38 -5.13 -8.45 8.02
C ALA A 38 -4.02 -7.96 8.97
N LEU A 39 -2.89 -8.69 9.04
CA LEU A 39 -1.72 -8.31 9.83
C LEU A 39 -1.16 -6.93 9.41
N GLY A 40 -1.00 -6.73 8.11
CA GLY A 40 -0.55 -5.44 7.57
C GLY A 40 -1.48 -4.29 7.97
N SER A 41 -2.79 -4.47 7.83
CA SER A 41 -3.78 -3.46 8.24
C SER A 41 -3.67 -3.13 9.74
N ALA A 42 -3.61 -4.14 10.61
CA ALA A 42 -3.54 -3.93 12.06
C ALA A 42 -2.22 -3.22 12.48
N ILE A 43 -1.09 -3.58 11.84
CA ILE A 43 0.18 -2.88 12.06
C ILE A 43 0.09 -1.42 11.62
N HIS A 44 -0.48 -1.15 10.42
CA HIS A 44 -0.64 0.22 9.93
C HIS A 44 -1.53 1.06 10.86
N SER A 45 -2.63 0.53 11.37
CA SER A 45 -3.49 1.21 12.35
C SER A 45 -2.71 1.61 13.63
N ALA A 46 -1.92 0.69 14.17
CA ALA A 46 -1.12 0.97 15.38
C ALA A 46 -0.03 2.03 15.10
N VAL A 47 0.64 1.95 13.95
CA VAL A 47 1.67 2.90 13.54
C VAL A 47 1.08 4.28 13.21
N GLU A 48 -0.06 4.34 12.56
CA GLU A 48 -0.80 5.58 12.32
C GLU A 48 -1.13 6.28 13.64
N TRP A 49 -1.72 5.54 14.60
CA TRP A 49 -2.01 6.06 15.92
C TRP A 49 -0.76 6.61 16.61
N LEU A 50 0.35 5.86 16.57
CA LEU A 50 1.65 6.26 17.13
C LEU A 50 2.17 7.55 16.48
N HIS A 51 2.13 7.65 15.14
CA HIS A 51 2.57 8.84 14.42
C HIS A 51 1.73 10.08 14.76
N ARG A 52 0.43 9.91 14.96
CA ARG A 52 -0.44 11.02 15.38
C ARG A 52 -0.06 11.56 16.77
N ARG A 53 0.33 10.69 17.69
CA ARG A 53 0.82 11.07 19.02
C ARG A 53 2.20 11.74 18.95
N TRP A 54 3.13 11.16 18.20
CA TRP A 54 4.44 11.80 17.99
C TRP A 54 4.32 13.19 17.35
N LYS A 55 3.41 13.38 16.41
CA LYS A 55 3.13 14.69 15.82
C LYS A 55 2.69 15.71 16.88
N GLN A 56 2.00 15.28 17.94
CA GLN A 56 1.55 16.11 19.05
C GLN A 56 2.64 16.33 20.12
N GLY A 57 3.81 15.70 19.94
CA GLY A 57 4.90 15.74 20.93
C GLY A 57 4.65 14.85 22.16
N GLU A 58 3.70 13.90 22.06
CA GLU A 58 3.39 13.01 23.15
C GLU A 58 4.39 11.87 23.26
N GLU A 59 4.79 11.56 24.49
CA GLU A 59 5.49 10.31 24.80
C GLU A 59 4.48 9.16 24.84
N VAL A 60 4.78 8.10 24.13
CA VAL A 60 3.94 6.91 24.04
C VAL A 60 4.77 5.70 24.46
N ASP A 61 4.23 4.86 25.33
CA ASP A 61 4.85 3.59 25.66
C ASP A 61 4.52 2.49 24.63
N LEU A 62 5.34 1.46 24.58
CA LEU A 62 5.17 0.35 23.65
C LEU A 62 3.86 -0.41 23.92
N GLU A 63 3.48 -0.58 25.19
CA GLU A 63 2.27 -1.32 25.57
C GLU A 63 1.01 -0.69 24.95
N SER A 64 0.91 0.63 24.97
CA SER A 64 -0.16 1.37 24.30
C SER A 64 -0.25 1.08 22.80
N VAL A 65 0.90 1.02 22.10
CA VAL A 65 0.96 0.68 20.66
C VAL A 65 0.48 -0.75 20.43
N LEU A 66 0.92 -1.69 21.25
CA LEU A 66 0.52 -3.09 21.15
C LEU A 66 -0.98 -3.30 21.42
N ASN A 67 -1.56 -2.55 22.36
CA ASN A 67 -2.99 -2.59 22.64
C ASN A 67 -3.84 -2.09 21.45
N ILE A 68 -3.39 -1.04 20.73
CA ILE A 68 -4.05 -0.58 19.50
C ILE A 68 -3.99 -1.68 18.43
N PHE A 69 -2.82 -2.31 18.26
CA PHE A 69 -2.66 -3.41 17.32
C PHE A 69 -3.61 -4.58 17.64
N GLU A 70 -3.69 -5.01 18.90
CA GLU A 70 -4.56 -6.12 19.29
C GLU A 70 -6.04 -5.81 19.06
N ALA A 71 -6.47 -4.58 19.37
CA ALA A 71 -7.82 -4.14 19.12
C ALA A 71 -8.17 -4.17 17.62
N ASP A 72 -7.28 -3.67 16.76
CA ASP A 72 -7.50 -3.70 15.32
C ASP A 72 -7.41 -5.13 14.76
N TRP A 73 -6.45 -5.95 15.23
CA TRP A 73 -6.39 -7.36 14.85
C TRP A 73 -7.68 -8.10 15.18
N TYR A 74 -8.23 -7.88 16.38
CA TYR A 74 -9.52 -8.44 16.75
C TYR A 74 -10.63 -7.99 15.77
N ALA A 75 -10.69 -6.71 15.45
CA ALA A 75 -11.65 -6.20 14.47
C ALA A 75 -11.47 -6.84 13.08
N GLN A 76 -10.23 -7.03 12.63
CA GLN A 76 -9.93 -7.73 11.37
C GLN A 76 -10.38 -9.19 11.40
N SER A 77 -10.31 -9.85 12.58
CA SER A 77 -10.67 -11.26 12.75
C SER A 77 -12.17 -11.54 12.76
N LEU A 78 -13.01 -10.50 12.73
CA LEU A 78 -14.46 -10.66 12.53
C LEU A 78 -14.82 -11.05 11.10
N ASP A 79 -13.95 -10.77 10.13
CA ASP A 79 -14.04 -11.30 8.77
C ASP A 79 -13.42 -12.71 8.70
N GLU A 80 -13.80 -13.47 7.65
CA GLU A 80 -13.13 -14.75 7.39
C GLU A 80 -11.67 -14.51 6.99
N ILE A 81 -10.73 -14.95 7.82
CA ILE A 81 -9.29 -14.88 7.55
C ILE A 81 -8.80 -16.21 7.00
N ARG A 82 -8.18 -16.15 5.82
CA ARG A 82 -7.44 -17.29 5.27
C ARG A 82 -5.99 -17.23 5.72
N TYR A 83 -5.59 -18.18 6.53
CA TYR A 83 -4.19 -18.38 6.94
C TYR A 83 -3.43 -19.13 5.85
N SER A 84 -2.20 -18.69 5.55
CA SER A 84 -1.32 -19.32 4.57
C SER A 84 -0.17 -20.02 5.29
N ASN A 85 0.41 -21.05 4.66
CA ASN A 85 1.60 -21.76 5.14
C ASN A 85 1.48 -22.42 6.55
N GLY A 86 0.25 -22.65 7.02
CA GLY A 86 0.02 -23.23 8.34
C GLY A 86 0.08 -22.23 9.49
N ASP A 87 0.11 -20.94 9.22
CA ASP A 87 0.05 -19.88 10.23
C ASP A 87 -1.23 -20.00 11.07
N THR A 88 -1.18 -19.60 12.33
CA THR A 88 -2.33 -19.50 13.23
C THR A 88 -2.60 -18.05 13.62
N ALA A 89 -3.76 -17.78 14.21
CA ALA A 89 -4.11 -16.44 14.71
C ALA A 89 -3.10 -15.98 15.79
N GLU A 90 -2.74 -16.88 16.69
CA GLU A 90 -1.80 -16.62 17.79
C GLU A 90 -0.40 -16.28 17.28
N GLU A 91 0.07 -17.01 16.25
CA GLU A 91 1.36 -16.73 15.61
C GLU A 91 1.34 -15.37 14.92
N MET A 92 0.23 -15.00 14.26
CA MET A 92 0.09 -13.68 13.64
C MET A 92 0.10 -12.55 14.66
N VAL A 93 -0.56 -12.72 15.82
CA VAL A 93 -0.52 -11.74 16.91
C VAL A 93 0.89 -11.58 17.46
N THR A 94 1.57 -12.70 17.73
CA THR A 94 2.96 -12.68 18.21
C THR A 94 3.87 -11.98 17.23
N LEU A 95 3.81 -12.33 15.94
CA LEU A 95 4.58 -11.71 14.88
C LEU A 95 4.28 -10.19 14.76
N GLY A 96 3.03 -9.79 14.88
CA GLY A 96 2.63 -8.38 14.84
C GLY A 96 3.24 -7.58 15.99
N LYS A 97 3.21 -8.12 17.19
CA LYS A 97 3.84 -7.51 18.38
C LYS A 97 5.36 -7.37 18.22
N ASP A 98 6.01 -8.40 17.74
CA ASP A 98 7.47 -8.39 17.52
C ASP A 98 7.86 -7.35 16.46
N LEU A 99 7.11 -7.27 15.36
CA LEU A 99 7.32 -6.27 14.29
C LEU A 99 7.13 -4.85 14.82
N LEU A 100 6.09 -4.61 15.62
CA LEU A 100 5.82 -3.29 16.20
C LEU A 100 6.86 -2.91 17.25
N SER A 101 7.36 -3.86 18.04
CA SER A 101 8.45 -3.61 19.00
C SER A 101 9.71 -3.13 18.27
N VAL A 102 10.09 -3.83 17.21
CA VAL A 102 11.25 -3.42 16.38
C VAL A 102 11.02 -2.06 15.71
N TYR A 103 9.78 -1.79 15.25
CA TYR A 103 9.43 -0.47 14.70
C TYR A 103 9.56 0.63 15.74
N TYR A 104 8.95 0.44 16.90
CA TYR A 104 8.93 1.40 18.00
C TYR A 104 10.34 1.79 18.47
N GLU A 105 11.27 0.81 18.53
CA GLU A 105 12.66 1.03 18.94
C GLU A 105 13.51 1.78 17.90
N ASN A 106 13.20 1.58 16.60
CA ASN A 106 14.11 2.00 15.52
C ASN A 106 13.54 3.07 14.58
N ALA A 107 12.24 3.36 14.65
CA ALA A 107 11.63 4.35 13.76
C ALA A 107 11.96 5.79 14.19
N PRO A 108 12.19 6.71 13.24
CA PRO A 108 12.33 8.14 13.55
C PRO A 108 11.07 8.69 14.21
N ARG A 109 11.24 9.34 15.35
CA ARG A 109 10.15 9.90 16.15
C ARG A 109 9.89 11.38 15.85
N ASP A 110 10.96 12.09 15.51
CA ASP A 110 10.90 13.54 15.31
C ASP A 110 10.51 13.93 13.89
N GLY A 111 10.04 15.17 13.76
CA GLY A 111 9.80 15.79 12.46
C GLY A 111 8.52 15.34 11.74
N VAL A 112 7.60 14.63 12.40
CA VAL A 112 6.31 14.25 11.80
C VAL A 112 5.45 15.49 11.57
N LEU A 113 5.25 15.86 10.31
CA LEU A 113 4.39 16.97 9.90
C LEU A 113 2.95 16.51 9.68
N HIS A 114 2.79 15.37 9.00
CA HIS A 114 1.50 14.77 8.73
C HIS A 114 1.56 13.26 8.89
N ALA A 115 0.50 12.70 9.47
CA ALA A 115 0.21 11.27 9.48
C ALA A 115 -1.14 11.08 8.79
N GLU A 116 -1.24 10.15 7.85
CA GLU A 116 -2.43 9.86 7.04
C GLU A 116 -3.02 11.11 6.39
N LEU A 117 -2.21 11.81 5.57
CA LEU A 117 -2.67 12.98 4.82
C LEU A 117 -3.29 12.55 3.49
N PRO A 118 -4.63 12.68 3.32
CA PRO A 118 -5.25 12.36 2.04
C PRO A 118 -4.89 13.39 0.97
N PHE A 119 -4.84 12.94 -0.27
CA PHE A 119 -4.64 13.81 -1.43
C PHE A 119 -5.54 13.42 -2.59
N ARG A 120 -5.91 14.42 -3.38
CA ARG A 120 -6.52 14.29 -4.71
C ARG A 120 -5.87 15.31 -5.63
N VAL A 121 -5.20 14.82 -6.67
CA VAL A 121 -4.47 15.68 -7.61
C VAL A 121 -4.83 15.33 -9.05
N PRO A 122 -4.82 16.30 -9.98
CA PRO A 122 -5.01 16.01 -11.40
C PRO A 122 -3.83 15.18 -11.94
N LEU A 123 -4.13 14.30 -12.89
CA LEU A 123 -3.13 13.60 -13.68
C LEU A 123 -2.84 14.43 -14.93
N THR A 124 -1.73 15.15 -14.93
CA THR A 124 -1.32 16.08 -15.99
C THR A 124 0.07 15.73 -16.49
N ASP A 125 0.20 15.59 -17.80
CA ASP A 125 1.47 15.56 -18.51
C ASP A 125 2.07 16.96 -18.52
N ARG A 126 3.26 17.11 -17.95
CA ARG A 126 3.91 18.42 -17.81
C ARG A 126 4.56 18.93 -19.11
N GLU A 127 4.89 18.02 -20.03
CA GLU A 127 5.50 18.38 -21.31
C GLU A 127 4.45 18.85 -22.31
N THR A 128 3.33 18.14 -22.38
CA THR A 128 2.26 18.43 -23.34
C THR A 128 1.14 19.31 -22.77
N GLY A 129 0.99 19.35 -21.44
CA GLY A 129 -0.15 19.97 -20.76
C GLY A 129 -1.42 19.12 -20.79
N GLU A 130 -1.39 17.91 -21.34
CA GLU A 130 -2.54 17.01 -21.35
C GLU A 130 -2.95 16.66 -19.92
N THR A 131 -4.24 16.79 -19.61
CA THR A 131 -4.81 16.40 -18.30
C THR A 131 -5.89 15.36 -18.51
N LEU A 132 -5.82 14.26 -17.77
CA LEU A 132 -6.84 13.22 -17.81
C LEU A 132 -8.12 13.68 -17.12
N GLU A 133 -9.27 13.12 -17.54
CA GLU A 133 -10.59 13.36 -16.94
C GLU A 133 -10.73 12.69 -15.55
N ILE A 134 -9.68 12.08 -15.05
CA ILE A 134 -9.66 11.32 -13.79
C ILE A 134 -8.51 11.83 -12.91
N ALA A 135 -8.75 11.88 -11.59
CA ALA A 135 -7.76 12.30 -10.61
C ALA A 135 -6.95 11.11 -10.06
N LEU A 136 -5.77 11.41 -9.52
CA LEU A 136 -5.03 10.50 -8.66
C LEU A 136 -5.42 10.77 -7.20
N ASP A 137 -5.99 9.78 -6.54
CA ASP A 137 -6.34 9.81 -5.12
C ASP A 137 -5.41 8.89 -4.32
N GLY A 138 -5.15 9.26 -3.10
CA GLY A 138 -4.38 8.45 -2.18
C GLY A 138 -4.25 9.10 -0.81
N THR A 139 -3.44 8.47 0.03
CA THR A 139 -3.12 8.97 1.36
C THR A 139 -1.62 8.78 1.57
N PHE A 140 -0.91 9.82 1.98
CA PHE A 140 0.47 9.69 2.44
C PHE A 140 0.45 9.10 3.85
N ASP A 141 1.10 7.96 4.05
CA ASP A 141 1.19 7.35 5.39
C ASP A 141 1.84 8.33 6.37
N LYS A 142 2.94 8.97 5.96
CA LYS A 142 3.62 9.99 6.78
C LYS A 142 4.38 11.00 5.92
N ILE A 143 4.29 12.28 6.29
CA ILE A 143 5.17 13.34 5.78
C ILE A 143 5.99 13.88 6.94
N GLU A 144 7.29 14.01 6.73
CA GLU A 144 8.25 14.51 7.71
C GLU A 144 8.95 15.78 7.23
N ALA A 145 9.56 16.49 8.18
CA ALA A 145 10.36 17.67 7.89
C ALA A 145 11.49 17.33 6.89
N GLY A 146 11.84 18.28 6.03
CA GLY A 146 12.82 18.09 4.96
C GLY A 146 12.26 17.40 3.72
N ASP A 147 10.97 17.58 3.45
CA ASP A 147 10.28 17.02 2.27
C ASP A 147 10.43 15.48 2.16
N ILE A 148 10.29 14.77 3.29
CA ILE A 148 10.35 13.30 3.31
C ILE A 148 8.92 12.74 3.32
N VAL A 149 8.60 11.91 2.32
CA VAL A 149 7.38 11.08 2.30
C VAL A 149 7.77 9.66 2.65
N ALA A 150 7.25 9.17 3.76
CA ALA A 150 7.54 7.83 4.27
C ALA A 150 6.34 6.91 4.13
N ASP A 151 6.58 5.68 3.70
CA ASP A 151 5.62 4.58 3.58
C ASP A 151 6.15 3.38 4.35
N LEU A 152 5.27 2.62 5.00
CA LEU A 152 5.61 1.43 5.77
C LEU A 152 5.00 0.19 5.13
N LYS A 153 5.78 -0.88 5.02
CA LYS A 153 5.29 -2.18 4.55
C LYS A 153 5.79 -3.33 5.42
N THR A 154 4.97 -4.36 5.51
CA THR A 154 5.34 -5.64 6.13
C THR A 154 5.64 -6.66 5.04
N TRP A 155 6.89 -7.08 4.89
CA TRP A 155 7.30 -8.00 3.83
C TRP A 155 8.10 -9.20 4.36
N SER A 156 8.10 -10.29 3.60
CA SER A 156 8.86 -11.50 3.94
C SER A 156 10.28 -11.50 3.35
N ARG A 157 10.60 -10.56 2.47
CA ARG A 157 11.92 -10.41 1.85
C ARG A 157 12.39 -8.96 1.87
N THR A 158 13.70 -8.77 1.82
CA THR A 158 14.28 -7.43 1.64
C THR A 158 14.03 -6.92 0.22
N LEU A 159 14.15 -5.61 0.05
CA LEU A 159 14.02 -4.93 -1.24
C LEU A 159 15.33 -4.94 -2.01
N SER A 160 15.22 -5.06 -3.33
CA SER A 160 16.25 -4.70 -4.27
C SER A 160 16.11 -3.24 -4.72
N GLN A 161 17.13 -2.70 -5.40
CA GLN A 161 17.03 -1.37 -6.02
C GLN A 161 15.95 -1.34 -7.12
N ASP A 162 15.77 -2.43 -7.86
CA ASP A 162 14.75 -2.54 -8.89
C ASP A 162 13.33 -2.54 -8.30
N ASP A 163 13.13 -3.19 -7.14
CA ASP A 163 11.86 -3.12 -6.41
C ASP A 163 11.52 -1.68 -6.01
N LEU A 164 12.50 -0.89 -5.60
CA LEU A 164 12.30 0.52 -5.26
C LEU A 164 12.04 1.38 -6.49
N ALA A 165 12.83 1.20 -7.54
CA ALA A 165 12.71 1.96 -8.78
C ALA A 165 11.36 1.75 -9.47
N SER A 166 10.86 0.50 -9.49
CA SER A 166 9.60 0.14 -10.13
C SER A 166 8.35 0.30 -9.23
N ASN A 167 8.50 0.78 -7.99
CA ASN A 167 7.40 0.87 -7.05
C ASN A 167 6.41 1.98 -7.42
N ILE A 168 5.22 1.58 -7.86
CA ILE A 168 4.15 2.47 -8.32
C ILE A 168 3.66 3.40 -7.19
N GLN A 169 3.55 2.90 -5.94
CA GLN A 169 3.08 3.69 -4.82
C GLN A 169 4.04 4.83 -4.49
N LEU A 170 5.35 4.55 -4.46
CA LEU A 170 6.35 5.59 -4.25
C LEU A 170 6.33 6.63 -5.37
N THR A 171 6.13 6.21 -6.61
CA THR A 171 6.05 7.14 -7.74
C THR A 171 4.77 7.98 -7.67
N ALA A 172 3.63 7.39 -7.31
CA ALA A 172 2.38 8.10 -7.08
C ALA A 172 2.51 9.14 -5.95
N TYR A 173 3.18 8.78 -4.86
CA TYR A 173 3.46 9.70 -3.75
C TYR A 173 4.36 10.87 -4.19
N SER A 174 5.45 10.59 -4.88
CA SER A 174 6.32 11.65 -5.41
C SER A 174 5.56 12.59 -6.35
N TYR A 175 4.76 12.04 -7.25
CA TYR A 175 3.94 12.79 -8.18
C TYR A 175 2.95 13.69 -7.43
N ALA A 176 2.17 13.13 -6.51
CA ALA A 176 1.17 13.86 -5.74
C ALA A 176 1.80 14.94 -4.85
N TYR A 177 2.91 14.62 -4.17
CA TYR A 177 3.64 15.57 -3.34
C TYR A 177 4.10 16.79 -4.16
N ARG A 178 4.71 16.52 -5.32
CA ARG A 178 5.15 17.59 -6.22
C ARG A 178 3.99 18.45 -6.74
N MET A 179 2.84 17.84 -7.00
CA MET A 179 1.65 18.60 -7.42
C MET A 179 1.15 19.55 -6.33
N LEU A 180 1.19 19.12 -5.06
CA LEU A 180 0.69 19.87 -3.91
C LEU A 180 1.71 20.89 -3.40
N PHE A 181 2.96 20.47 -3.20
CA PHE A 181 3.97 21.27 -2.50
C PHE A 181 5.01 21.92 -3.42
N LYS A 182 4.99 21.60 -4.74
CA LYS A 182 5.86 22.17 -5.79
C LYS A 182 7.36 21.82 -5.63
N THR A 183 7.68 20.86 -4.77
CA THR A 183 9.02 20.30 -4.59
C THR A 183 9.01 18.79 -4.82
N ASN A 184 10.18 18.19 -5.07
CA ASN A 184 10.32 16.73 -5.14
C ASN A 184 10.65 16.20 -3.75
N PRO A 185 9.90 15.22 -3.23
CA PRO A 185 10.21 14.65 -1.94
C PRO A 185 11.33 13.63 -2.03
N THR A 186 12.03 13.44 -0.92
CA THR A 186 12.74 12.20 -0.65
C THR A 186 11.74 11.14 -0.23
N LEU A 187 11.73 10.01 -0.91
CA LEU A 187 10.86 8.88 -0.57
C LEU A 187 11.60 7.96 0.40
N ARG A 188 11.02 7.70 1.56
CA ARG A 188 11.54 6.73 2.52
C ARG A 188 10.60 5.54 2.62
N PHE A 189 11.10 4.38 2.27
CA PHE A 189 10.37 3.13 2.33
C PHE A 189 10.82 2.31 3.52
N GLY A 190 10.01 2.27 4.57
CA GLY A 190 10.20 1.46 5.76
C GLY A 190 9.69 0.05 5.52
N VAL A 191 10.49 -0.95 5.83
CA VAL A 191 10.12 -2.35 5.68
C VAL A 191 10.29 -3.09 7.00
N LEU A 192 9.17 -3.59 7.52
CA LEU A 192 9.15 -4.55 8.60
C LEU A 192 9.28 -5.95 8.01
N LEU A 193 10.44 -6.56 8.20
CA LEU A 193 10.75 -7.88 7.65
C LEU A 193 10.22 -8.98 8.56
N LYS A 194 9.30 -9.79 8.01
CA LYS A 194 8.71 -10.97 8.66
C LYS A 194 9.66 -12.16 8.56
N THR A 195 10.81 -12.06 9.23
CA THR A 195 11.82 -13.11 9.33
C THR A 195 11.79 -13.71 10.73
N LYS A 196 12.49 -14.84 10.95
CA LYS A 196 12.60 -15.49 12.28
C LYS A 196 13.01 -14.50 13.38
N THR A 197 13.84 -13.53 13.03
CA THR A 197 14.16 -12.36 13.87
C THR A 197 13.69 -11.14 13.10
N PRO A 198 12.57 -10.52 13.50
CA PRO A 198 12.03 -9.34 12.82
C PRO A 198 13.06 -8.20 12.75
N GLN A 199 13.02 -7.44 11.64
CA GLN A 199 13.92 -6.33 11.41
C GLN A 199 13.13 -5.16 10.81
N PHE A 200 13.50 -3.95 11.18
CA PHE A 200 13.08 -2.73 10.49
C PHE A 200 14.21 -2.22 9.61
N LYS A 201 13.96 -2.09 8.32
CA LYS A 201 14.91 -1.52 7.36
C LYS A 201 14.31 -0.32 6.67
N GLN A 202 15.16 0.65 6.34
CA GLN A 202 14.76 1.84 5.62
C GLN A 202 15.53 1.94 4.31
N PHE A 203 14.81 2.28 3.25
CA PHE A 203 15.34 2.48 1.92
C PHE A 203 14.92 3.85 1.44
N PHE A 204 15.81 4.52 0.71
CA PHE A 204 15.57 5.85 0.20
C PHE A 204 15.55 5.84 -1.32
N SER A 205 14.67 6.63 -1.90
CA SER A 205 14.53 6.76 -3.35
C SER A 205 14.12 8.19 -3.71
N LEU A 206 14.43 8.57 -4.94
CA LEU A 206 13.99 9.81 -5.54
C LEU A 206 13.24 9.50 -6.83
N ARG A 207 12.46 10.44 -7.33
CA ARG A 207 11.84 10.36 -8.65
C ARG A 207 12.22 11.57 -9.49
N THR A 208 12.52 11.29 -10.73
CA THR A 208 12.86 12.27 -11.77
C THR A 208 11.60 12.73 -12.52
N ASP A 209 11.75 13.73 -13.39
CA ASP A 209 10.69 14.13 -14.30
C ASP A 209 10.31 13.00 -15.26
N ALA A 210 11.29 12.20 -15.70
CA ALA A 210 11.04 11.03 -16.56
C ALA A 210 10.21 9.95 -15.85
N ASP A 211 10.43 9.74 -14.53
CA ASP A 211 9.61 8.82 -13.75
C ASP A 211 8.16 9.31 -13.65
N HIS A 212 7.95 10.62 -13.44
CA HIS A 212 6.61 11.20 -13.39
C HIS A 212 5.92 11.13 -14.75
N GLN A 213 6.67 11.34 -15.85
CA GLN A 213 6.15 11.21 -17.21
C GLN A 213 5.71 9.77 -17.50
N SER A 214 6.57 8.80 -17.18
CA SER A 214 6.26 7.38 -17.31
C SER A 214 5.04 6.98 -16.48
N PHE A 215 4.91 7.53 -15.28
CA PHE A 215 3.76 7.30 -14.41
C PHE A 215 2.47 7.89 -14.99
N PHE A 216 2.52 9.09 -15.56
CA PHE A 216 1.37 9.67 -16.26
C PHE A 216 0.91 8.78 -17.43
N HIS A 217 1.83 8.33 -18.27
CA HIS A 217 1.50 7.42 -19.37
C HIS A 217 0.90 6.10 -18.88
N LEU A 218 1.45 5.53 -17.82
CA LEU A 218 0.88 4.34 -17.19
C LEU A 218 -0.55 4.57 -16.72
N CYS A 219 -0.82 5.67 -16.01
CA CYS A 219 -2.16 6.04 -15.56
C CYS A 219 -3.12 6.21 -16.74
N LYS A 220 -2.67 6.86 -17.83
CA LYS A 220 -3.45 7.05 -19.05
C LYS A 220 -3.83 5.72 -19.69
N GLU A 221 -2.89 4.80 -19.83
CA GLU A 221 -3.17 3.49 -20.44
C GLU A 221 -4.06 2.60 -19.56
N VAL A 222 -3.85 2.61 -18.23
CA VAL A 222 -4.75 1.93 -17.29
C VAL A 222 -6.17 2.51 -17.37
N TYR A 223 -6.31 3.83 -17.36
CA TYR A 223 -7.60 4.49 -17.49
C TYR A 223 -8.29 4.17 -18.82
N ASN A 224 -7.55 4.23 -19.93
CA ASN A 224 -8.05 3.86 -21.25
C ASN A 224 -8.52 2.40 -21.30
N GLY A 225 -7.74 1.49 -20.71
CA GLY A 225 -8.12 0.08 -20.62
C GLY A 225 -9.41 -0.15 -19.82
N ILE A 226 -9.57 0.55 -18.70
CA ILE A 226 -10.78 0.48 -17.88
C ILE A 226 -11.99 1.04 -18.65
N ARG A 227 -11.85 2.19 -19.30
CA ARG A 227 -12.91 2.82 -20.10
C ARG A 227 -13.38 1.97 -21.29
N LYS A 228 -12.45 1.25 -21.90
CA LYS A 228 -12.71 0.34 -23.03
C LYS A 228 -13.11 -1.07 -22.59
N GLU A 229 -13.31 -1.28 -21.28
CA GLU A 229 -13.67 -2.57 -20.69
C GLU A 229 -12.70 -3.71 -21.04
N VAL A 230 -11.40 -3.40 -21.13
CA VAL A 230 -10.34 -4.37 -21.41
C VAL A 230 -9.99 -5.12 -20.13
N PHE A 231 -10.66 -6.24 -19.90
CA PHE A 231 -10.49 -7.06 -18.70
C PHE A 231 -10.20 -8.51 -19.09
N PHE A 232 -9.05 -9.01 -18.68
CA PHE A 232 -8.62 -10.38 -18.94
C PHE A 232 -7.87 -10.96 -17.74
N PRO A 233 -7.88 -12.29 -17.56
CA PRO A 233 -7.07 -12.93 -16.53
C PRO A 233 -5.59 -12.83 -16.88
N ASN A 234 -4.76 -12.58 -15.86
CA ASN A 234 -3.31 -12.68 -15.95
C ASN A 234 -2.82 -13.83 -15.06
N PRO A 235 -2.76 -15.08 -15.57
CA PRO A 235 -2.38 -16.25 -14.81
C PRO A 235 -0.97 -16.12 -14.24
N SER A 236 -0.85 -16.25 -12.91
CA SER A 236 0.41 -16.16 -12.21
C SER A 236 0.36 -16.97 -10.90
N TRP A 237 1.48 -17.02 -10.19
CA TRP A 237 1.52 -17.63 -8.85
C TRP A 237 0.52 -17.02 -7.86
N LYS A 238 0.14 -15.74 -8.04
CA LYS A 238 -0.87 -15.04 -7.23
C LYS A 238 -2.27 -15.67 -7.35
N CYS A 239 -2.53 -16.45 -8.40
CA CYS A 239 -3.84 -17.09 -8.60
C CYS A 239 -4.13 -18.18 -7.56
N LYS A 240 -3.11 -18.77 -6.93
CA LYS A 240 -3.28 -19.78 -5.88
C LYS A 240 -4.12 -19.24 -4.72
N ASP A 241 -3.87 -18.00 -4.33
CA ASP A 241 -4.50 -17.34 -3.17
C ASP A 241 -5.47 -16.22 -3.60
N CYS A 242 -5.93 -16.25 -4.85
CA CYS A 242 -6.85 -15.24 -5.37
C CYS A 242 -8.27 -15.46 -4.80
N GLU A 243 -8.82 -14.44 -4.17
CA GLU A 243 -10.16 -14.45 -3.58
C GLU A 243 -11.29 -14.64 -4.62
N TYR A 244 -11.01 -14.36 -5.89
CA TYR A 244 -11.97 -14.52 -6.99
C TYR A 244 -11.71 -15.75 -7.88
N ARG A 245 -10.87 -16.70 -7.44
CA ARG A 245 -10.52 -17.88 -8.25
C ARG A 245 -11.73 -18.68 -8.70
N GLN A 246 -12.72 -18.86 -7.82
CA GLN A 246 -13.93 -19.65 -8.11
C GLN A 246 -14.84 -19.03 -9.17
N VAL A 247 -14.88 -17.70 -9.26
CA VAL A 247 -15.67 -16.96 -10.25
C VAL A 247 -14.87 -16.61 -11.51
N CYS A 248 -13.55 -16.81 -11.49
CA CYS A 248 -12.66 -16.54 -12.61
C CYS A 248 -12.90 -17.56 -13.73
N TRP A 249 -13.41 -17.11 -14.89
CA TRP A 249 -13.70 -17.99 -16.03
C TRP A 249 -12.48 -18.77 -16.55
N PHE A 250 -11.25 -18.27 -16.30
CA PHE A 250 -10.02 -19.00 -16.67
C PHE A 250 -9.78 -20.24 -15.80
N TRP A 251 -10.16 -20.19 -14.51
CA TRP A 251 -9.96 -21.26 -13.52
C TRP A 251 -11.20 -22.09 -13.26
N LYS A 252 -12.38 -21.59 -13.65
CA LYS A 252 -13.65 -22.29 -13.43
C LYS A 252 -13.64 -23.67 -14.09
N GLY A 253 -13.85 -24.72 -13.30
CA GLY A 253 -13.86 -26.10 -13.75
C GLY A 253 -12.49 -26.73 -13.99
N LYS A 254 -11.41 -26.14 -13.47
CA LYS A 254 -10.03 -26.68 -13.54
C LYS A 254 -9.51 -27.16 -12.17
N GLU A 255 -10.39 -27.63 -11.30
CA GLU A 255 -10.04 -28.27 -10.05
C GLU A 255 -9.88 -29.77 -10.21
#